data_8948b3e616cfaba50f1fd136a8217457
#
_entry.id   8948b3e616cfaba50f1fd136a8217457
#
_cell.length_a   1.000
_cell.length_b   1.000
_cell.length_c   1.000
_cell.angle_alpha   90.00
_cell.angle_beta   90.00
_cell.angle_gamma   90.00
#
_symmetry.space_group_name_H-M   'P 1'
#
loop_
_entity.id
_entity.type
_entity.pdbx_description
1 polymer ?
#
loop_
_entity_poly.entity_id
_entity_poly.type
_entity_poly.pdbx_seq_one_letter_code
_entity_poly.pdbx_strand_id
1 'polypeptide(L)'
;KAKKLIRELRKGMGRNTTQCYDFKTKDATEYKVCVFVDRGNIRKFYFDMFIYCKETNDYVCATSLLDEENSAEQFSYTPHFLRRYAERALGVDNMSINRVLAHIEREIAYTVLIYKNDASKVVATSMGLFLQKIDYKRGINICKTFVSVDMLKSSQIKAYMVVADLIKEYSERYNKVQRNDNVRVDFTNDCLSRGITEKDLVNAYGEYFKNKR
;
A
#
# COMPACT_ATOMS: atom_id res chain seq x y z
N LYS A 1 26.34 4.56 -15.02
CA LYS A 1 25.95 4.93 -13.65
C LYS A 1 24.87 3.96 -13.11
N ALA A 2 23.75 3.72 -13.84
CA ALA A 2 22.65 2.83 -13.40
C ALA A 2 23.10 1.39 -13.06
N LYS A 3 23.97 0.77 -13.89
CA LYS A 3 24.51 -0.58 -13.62
C LYS A 3 25.31 -0.66 -12.31
N LYS A 4 26.03 0.40 -11.94
CA LYS A 4 26.77 0.46 -10.66
C LYS A 4 25.81 0.56 -9.49
N LEU A 5 24.79 1.44 -9.58
CA LEU A 5 23.75 1.60 -8.58
C LEU A 5 22.99 0.28 -8.36
N ILE A 6 22.54 -0.38 -9.43
CA ILE A 6 21.86 -1.69 -9.34
C ILE A 6 22.77 -2.74 -8.67
N ARG A 7 24.06 -2.73 -8.94
CA ARG A 7 25.01 -3.67 -8.32
C ARG A 7 25.24 -3.38 -6.84
N GLU A 8 25.26 -2.12 -6.44
CA GLU A 8 25.36 -1.70 -5.03
C GLU A 8 24.07 -2.00 -4.27
N LEU A 9 22.91 -1.73 -4.86
CA LEU A 9 21.61 -2.11 -4.34
C LEU A 9 21.51 -3.63 -4.09
N ARG A 10 21.99 -4.44 -5.04
CA ARG A 10 22.03 -5.91 -4.91
C ARG A 10 22.89 -6.40 -3.76
N LYS A 11 24.04 -5.76 -3.51
CA LYS A 11 24.93 -6.14 -2.41
C LYS A 11 24.33 -5.86 -1.05
N GLY A 12 23.52 -4.80 -0.93
CA GLY A 12 22.86 -4.39 0.32
C GLY A 12 21.54 -5.12 0.61
N MET A 13 20.89 -5.70 -0.40
CA MET A 13 19.54 -6.25 -0.24
C MET A 13 19.49 -7.66 0.37
N GLY A 14 20.57 -8.44 0.36
CA GLY A 14 20.60 -9.79 0.91
C GLY A 14 19.46 -10.64 0.36
N ARG A 15 18.70 -11.33 1.26
CA ARG A 15 17.46 -12.06 0.93
C ARG A 15 16.21 -11.15 0.88
N ASN A 16 16.32 -9.87 1.28
CA ASN A 16 15.21 -8.93 1.27
C ASN A 16 14.97 -8.43 -0.16
N THR A 17 13.73 -8.56 -0.59
CA THR A 17 13.30 -8.19 -1.93
C THR A 17 12.93 -6.71 -2.07
N THR A 18 12.87 -5.96 -0.97
CA THR A 18 12.44 -4.56 -0.93
C THR A 18 13.32 -3.74 0.00
N GLN A 19 13.81 -2.61 -0.49
CA GLN A 19 14.58 -1.65 0.31
C GLN A 19 14.28 -0.22 -0.16
N CYS A 20 14.22 0.72 0.78
CA CYS A 20 13.98 2.13 0.50
C CYS A 20 15.24 2.95 0.81
N TYR A 21 15.55 3.89 -0.08
CA TYR A 21 16.73 4.75 -0.04
C TYR A 21 16.34 6.21 -0.12
N ASP A 22 17.12 7.07 0.53
CA ASP A 22 17.06 8.51 0.32
C ASP A 22 17.83 8.90 -0.93
N PHE A 23 17.24 9.71 -1.75
CA PHE A 23 17.83 10.24 -2.95
C PHE A 23 17.58 11.75 -3.02
N LYS A 24 18.62 12.52 -3.33
CA LYS A 24 18.54 13.97 -3.48
C LYS A 24 19.03 14.37 -4.87
N THR A 25 18.21 15.16 -5.56
CA THR A 25 18.56 15.71 -6.86
C THR A 25 19.47 16.94 -6.73
N LYS A 26 19.98 17.43 -7.84
CA LYS A 26 20.85 18.61 -7.86
C LYS A 26 20.16 19.89 -7.41
N ASP A 27 18.84 20.00 -7.67
CA ASP A 27 17.95 21.08 -7.25
C ASP A 27 17.45 20.94 -5.80
N ALA A 28 18.08 20.04 -5.02
CA ALA A 28 17.78 19.77 -3.63
C ALA A 28 16.42 19.11 -3.35
N THR A 29 15.68 18.64 -4.36
CA THR A 29 14.48 17.85 -4.15
C THR A 29 14.84 16.49 -3.55
N GLU A 30 14.15 16.13 -2.47
CA GLU A 30 14.38 14.88 -1.73
C GLU A 30 13.32 13.84 -2.07
N TYR A 31 13.79 12.65 -2.43
CA TYR A 31 12.96 11.50 -2.75
C TYR A 31 13.30 10.34 -1.84
N LYS A 32 12.30 9.51 -1.57
CA LYS A 32 12.49 8.15 -1.04
C LYS A 32 12.20 7.16 -2.16
N VAL A 33 13.18 6.34 -2.49
CA VAL A 33 13.08 5.37 -3.59
C VAL A 33 13.05 3.97 -3.01
N CYS A 34 11.91 3.31 -3.08
CA CYS A 34 11.74 1.92 -2.68
C CYS A 34 11.97 1.02 -3.89
N VAL A 35 12.95 0.13 -3.80
CA VAL A 35 13.33 -0.79 -4.88
C VAL A 35 12.91 -2.20 -4.53
N PHE A 36 12.26 -2.86 -5.47
CA PHE A 36 11.82 -4.26 -5.41
C PHE A 36 12.61 -5.10 -6.38
N VAL A 37 13.01 -6.28 -5.97
CA VAL A 37 13.68 -7.24 -6.87
C VAL A 37 12.88 -8.54 -6.86
N ASP A 38 12.60 -9.06 -8.06
CA ASP A 38 11.98 -10.37 -8.21
C ASP A 38 12.94 -11.46 -7.74
N ARG A 39 12.48 -12.32 -6.80
CA ARG A 39 13.25 -13.46 -6.27
C ARG A 39 13.62 -14.48 -7.36
N GLY A 40 12.74 -14.66 -8.33
CA GLY A 40 12.94 -15.61 -9.43
C GLY A 40 13.77 -15.04 -10.56
N ASN A 41 13.84 -13.73 -10.70
CA ASN A 41 14.56 -13.09 -11.78
C ASN A 41 15.14 -11.73 -11.37
N ILE A 42 16.38 -11.75 -10.89
CA ILE A 42 17.11 -10.56 -10.45
C ILE A 42 17.31 -9.46 -11.53
N ARG A 43 16.97 -9.76 -12.79
CA ARG A 43 16.96 -8.76 -13.88
C ARG A 43 15.65 -7.97 -13.90
N LYS A 44 14.59 -8.48 -13.27
CA LYS A 44 13.33 -7.77 -13.11
C LYS A 44 13.37 -7.03 -11.79
N PHE A 45 13.30 -5.72 -11.87
CA PHE A 45 13.15 -4.86 -10.71
C PHE A 45 12.05 -3.84 -11.00
N TYR A 46 11.41 -3.42 -9.94
CA TYR A 46 10.42 -2.36 -9.94
C TYR A 46 10.82 -1.37 -8.86
N PHE A 47 10.41 -0.11 -8.97
CA PHE A 47 10.64 0.88 -7.93
C PHE A 47 9.46 1.84 -7.81
N ASP A 48 9.22 2.29 -6.59
CA ASP A 48 8.33 3.39 -6.27
C ASP A 48 9.13 4.56 -5.73
N MET A 49 8.79 5.76 -6.18
CA MET A 49 9.37 7.00 -5.70
C MET A 49 8.34 7.79 -4.89
N PHE A 50 8.76 8.27 -3.73
CA PHE A 50 7.94 9.12 -2.87
C PHE A 50 8.59 10.49 -2.75
N ILE A 51 7.81 11.54 -2.99
CA ILE A 51 8.21 12.95 -2.79
C ILE A 51 7.57 13.44 -1.50
N TYR A 52 8.36 14.00 -0.60
CA TYR A 52 7.81 14.67 0.58
C TYR A 52 7.28 16.05 0.20
N CYS A 53 5.98 16.25 0.34
CA CYS A 53 5.31 17.53 0.13
C CYS A 53 5.20 18.26 1.47
N LYS A 54 5.92 19.37 1.62
CA LYS A 54 5.96 20.15 2.86
C LYS A 54 4.62 20.85 3.15
N GLU A 55 3.93 21.32 2.11
CA GLU A 55 2.66 22.04 2.24
C GLU A 55 1.55 21.15 2.81
N THR A 56 1.52 19.89 2.43
CA THR A 56 0.48 18.94 2.83
C THR A 56 0.95 17.94 3.87
N ASN A 57 2.27 17.96 4.17
CA ASN A 57 2.92 17.09 5.13
C ASN A 57 2.63 15.60 4.84
N ASP A 58 2.88 15.17 3.60
CA ASP A 58 2.71 13.78 3.17
C ASP A 58 3.79 13.34 2.17
N TYR A 59 3.94 12.02 2.02
CA TYR A 59 4.81 11.39 1.03
C TYR A 59 3.94 10.94 -0.16
N VAL A 60 3.99 11.67 -1.26
CA VAL A 60 3.23 11.37 -2.48
C VAL A 60 3.99 10.34 -3.32
N CYS A 61 3.30 9.29 -3.74
CA CYS A 61 3.87 8.31 -4.68
C CYS A 61 3.97 8.93 -6.06
N ALA A 62 5.20 9.19 -6.51
CA ALA A 62 5.48 9.84 -7.78
C ALA A 62 5.47 8.87 -8.97
N THR A 63 5.70 7.58 -8.75
CA THR A 63 5.68 6.57 -9.84
C THR A 63 4.29 6.34 -10.40
N SER A 64 3.25 6.51 -9.60
CA SER A 64 1.88 6.49 -10.09
C SER A 64 1.55 7.64 -11.06
N LEU A 65 2.38 8.69 -11.10
CA LEU A 65 2.27 9.80 -12.06
C LEU A 65 2.86 9.47 -13.43
N LEU A 66 3.70 8.44 -13.52
CA LEU A 66 4.43 8.09 -14.73
C LEU A 66 3.72 7.01 -15.56
N ASP A 67 2.66 6.42 -15.03
CA ASP A 67 1.92 5.34 -15.67
C ASP A 67 0.67 5.91 -16.37
N GLU A 68 0.88 6.51 -17.55
CA GLU A 68 -0.18 7.16 -18.35
C GLU A 68 -1.24 6.16 -18.86
N GLU A 69 -0.89 4.88 -19.00
CA GLU A 69 -1.80 3.85 -19.55
C GLU A 69 -2.70 3.21 -18.48
N ASN A 70 -2.28 3.24 -17.23
CA ASN A 70 -3.07 2.77 -16.10
C ASN A 70 -3.46 3.97 -15.25
N SER A 71 -4.73 4.31 -15.18
CA SER A 71 -5.32 5.27 -14.25
C SER A 71 -5.16 4.82 -12.79
N ALA A 72 -3.94 4.40 -12.43
CA ALA A 72 -3.59 4.00 -11.08
C ALA A 72 -3.85 5.19 -10.17
N GLU A 73 -4.81 5.05 -9.26
CA GLU A 73 -5.16 6.09 -8.31
C GLU A 73 -3.91 6.53 -7.57
N GLN A 74 -3.58 7.81 -7.68
CA GLN A 74 -2.48 8.39 -6.93
C GLN A 74 -2.74 8.27 -5.44
N PHE A 75 -1.72 7.97 -4.66
CA PHE A 75 -1.83 7.87 -3.22
C PHE A 75 -0.68 8.56 -2.51
N SER A 76 -0.91 8.91 -1.26
CA SER A 76 0.12 9.45 -0.39
C SER A 76 0.00 8.89 1.03
N TYR A 77 1.13 8.91 1.76
CA TYR A 77 1.22 8.50 3.15
C TYR A 77 1.53 9.69 4.04
N THR A 78 0.67 9.98 5.03
CA THR A 78 1.02 10.97 6.05
C THR A 78 2.04 10.40 7.05
N PRO A 79 2.88 11.24 7.69
CA PRO A 79 3.77 10.79 8.77
C PRO A 79 3.01 10.11 9.91
N HIS A 80 1.79 10.58 10.21
CA HIS A 80 0.91 9.96 11.20
C HIS A 80 0.53 8.54 10.80
N PHE A 81 0.16 8.32 9.53
CA PHE A 81 -0.15 6.98 9.02
C PHE A 81 1.06 6.05 9.13
N LEU A 82 2.25 6.52 8.70
CA LEU A 82 3.48 5.72 8.74
C LEU A 82 3.85 5.32 10.17
N ARG A 83 3.71 6.24 11.14
CA ARG A 83 3.92 5.95 12.54
C ARG A 83 2.93 4.90 13.06
N ARG A 84 1.63 5.07 12.78
CA ARG A 84 0.59 4.11 13.21
C ARG A 84 0.76 2.73 12.57
N TYR A 85 1.25 2.69 11.34
CA TYR A 85 1.59 1.43 10.70
C TYR A 85 2.76 0.74 11.41
N ALA A 86 3.83 1.45 11.71
CA ALA A 86 4.97 0.91 12.45
C ALA A 86 4.55 0.37 13.83
N GLU A 87 3.82 1.18 14.60
CA GLU A 87 3.33 0.82 15.93
C GLU A 87 2.43 -0.43 15.91
N ARG A 88 1.45 -0.47 14.99
CA ARG A 88 0.34 -1.44 15.02
C ARG A 88 0.57 -2.69 14.17
N ALA A 89 1.21 -2.53 13.00
CA ALA A 89 1.49 -3.66 12.12
C ALA A 89 2.82 -4.34 12.44
N LEU A 90 3.82 -3.56 12.88
CA LEU A 90 5.18 -4.06 13.10
C LEU A 90 5.53 -4.19 14.60
N GLY A 91 4.73 -3.62 15.50
CA GLY A 91 4.99 -3.63 16.92
C GLY A 91 6.26 -2.84 17.31
N VAL A 92 6.65 -1.85 16.50
CA VAL A 92 7.90 -1.11 16.68
C VAL A 92 7.65 0.38 16.74
N ASP A 93 8.03 1.00 17.86
CA ASP A 93 8.05 2.45 17.98
C ASP A 93 9.30 3.04 17.32
N ASN A 94 9.18 4.22 16.72
CA ASN A 94 10.30 4.98 16.16
C ASN A 94 11.08 4.29 15.02
N MET A 95 10.42 3.43 14.25
CA MET A 95 11.04 2.89 13.03
C MET A 95 11.28 4.00 12.00
N SER A 96 12.43 3.95 11.31
CA SER A 96 12.72 4.92 10.25
C SER A 96 11.69 4.83 9.11
N ILE A 97 11.32 5.97 8.54
CA ILE A 97 10.33 6.07 7.45
C ILE A 97 10.72 5.16 6.27
N ASN A 98 12.00 5.07 5.92
CA ASN A 98 12.47 4.21 4.85
C ASN A 98 12.17 2.72 5.10
N ARG A 99 12.30 2.25 6.35
CA ARG A 99 11.95 0.87 6.70
C ARG A 99 10.45 0.64 6.67
N VAL A 100 9.67 1.61 7.15
CA VAL A 100 8.20 1.54 7.10
C VAL A 100 7.71 1.51 5.67
N LEU A 101 8.19 2.41 4.80
CA LEU A 101 7.84 2.43 3.38
C LEU A 101 8.24 1.11 2.69
N ALA A 102 9.46 0.64 2.91
CA ALA A 102 9.90 -0.62 2.32
C ALA A 102 9.03 -1.81 2.74
N HIS A 103 8.54 -1.82 4.00
CA HIS A 103 7.63 -2.85 4.49
C HIS A 103 6.25 -2.73 3.86
N ILE A 104 5.64 -1.53 3.89
CA ILE A 104 4.35 -1.27 3.27
C ILE A 104 4.39 -1.71 1.81
N GLU A 105 5.37 -1.25 1.06
CA GLU A 105 5.50 -1.52 -0.36
C GLU A 105 5.69 -3.00 -0.68
N ARG A 106 6.30 -3.77 0.21
CA ARG A 106 6.41 -5.23 0.10
C ARG A 106 5.06 -5.91 0.32
N GLU A 107 4.32 -5.49 1.34
CA GLU A 107 3.08 -6.15 1.78
C GLU A 107 1.84 -5.72 0.97
N ILE A 108 1.83 -4.50 0.40
CA ILE A 108 0.70 -4.03 -0.42
C ILE A 108 0.77 -4.48 -1.89
N ALA A 109 1.36 -5.64 -2.17
CA ALA A 109 1.29 -6.20 -3.51
C ALA A 109 -0.17 -6.28 -3.99
N TYR A 110 -1.09 -6.61 -3.09
CA TYR A 110 -2.53 -6.64 -3.35
C TYR A 110 -3.28 -5.90 -2.25
N THR A 111 -4.24 -5.05 -2.67
CA THR A 111 -5.14 -4.34 -1.79
C THR A 111 -6.56 -4.44 -2.33
N VAL A 112 -7.53 -4.44 -1.44
CA VAL A 112 -8.94 -4.49 -1.80
C VAL A 112 -9.65 -3.26 -1.28
N LEU A 113 -10.34 -2.55 -2.17
CA LEU A 113 -11.24 -1.48 -1.78
C LEU A 113 -12.50 -2.11 -1.16
N ILE A 114 -12.69 -1.92 0.14
CA ILE A 114 -13.83 -2.48 0.88
C ILE A 114 -14.94 -1.49 1.18
N TYR A 115 -14.62 -0.19 1.10
CA TYR A 115 -15.62 0.87 1.30
C TYR A 115 -15.16 2.17 0.62
N LYS A 116 -16.10 2.89 0.02
CA LYS A 116 -15.90 4.22 -0.56
C LYS A 116 -17.14 5.08 -0.39
N ASN A 117 -16.93 6.35 -0.06
CA ASN A 117 -17.90 7.43 -0.19
C ASN A 117 -17.22 8.66 -0.82
N ASP A 118 -17.94 9.79 -0.88
CA ASP A 118 -17.45 11.03 -1.51
C ASP A 118 -16.19 11.62 -0.85
N ALA A 119 -15.85 11.22 0.36
CA ALA A 119 -14.73 11.83 1.10
C ALA A 119 -13.68 10.83 1.54
N SER A 120 -14.01 9.54 1.58
CA SER A 120 -13.19 8.53 2.25
C SER A 120 -13.21 7.18 1.55
N LYS A 121 -12.10 6.45 1.67
CA LYS A 121 -11.96 5.05 1.25
C LYS A 121 -11.43 4.22 2.42
N VAL A 122 -11.81 2.95 2.46
CA VAL A 122 -11.19 1.93 3.29
C VAL A 122 -10.63 0.85 2.39
N VAL A 123 -9.34 0.61 2.54
CA VAL A 123 -8.61 -0.37 1.75
C VAL A 123 -8.09 -1.46 2.67
N ALA A 124 -8.43 -2.72 2.39
CA ALA A 124 -7.87 -3.86 3.09
C ALA A 124 -6.52 -4.25 2.52
N THR A 125 -5.61 -4.62 3.42
CA THR A 125 -4.30 -5.19 3.13
C THR A 125 -4.14 -6.48 3.93
N SER A 126 -3.09 -7.24 3.70
CA SER A 126 -2.76 -8.42 4.52
C SER A 126 -2.51 -8.11 6.00
N MET A 127 -2.18 -6.86 6.33
CA MET A 127 -1.79 -6.43 7.69
C MET A 127 -2.90 -5.69 8.44
N GLY A 128 -3.97 -5.27 7.78
CA GLY A 128 -5.04 -4.46 8.37
C GLY A 128 -5.67 -3.52 7.35
N LEU A 129 -6.23 -2.41 7.83
CA LEU A 129 -6.98 -1.46 7.03
C LEU A 129 -6.24 -0.12 6.89
N PHE A 130 -6.20 0.40 5.68
CA PHE A 130 -5.81 1.77 5.38
C PHE A 130 -7.06 2.64 5.31
N LEU A 131 -7.17 3.61 6.21
CA LEU A 131 -8.21 4.63 6.14
C LEU A 131 -7.68 5.80 5.33
N GLN A 132 -8.33 6.08 4.19
CA GLN A 132 -7.91 7.10 3.24
C GLN A 132 -8.96 8.22 3.16
N LYS A 133 -8.46 9.45 2.95
CA LYS A 133 -9.25 10.60 2.54
C LYS A 133 -9.01 10.84 1.04
N ILE A 134 -10.07 11.18 0.32
CA ILE A 134 -9.97 11.57 -1.09
C ILE A 134 -9.70 13.08 -1.16
N ASP A 135 -8.60 13.45 -1.80
CA ASP A 135 -8.29 14.84 -2.14
C ASP A 135 -8.55 15.06 -3.63
N TYR A 136 -9.74 15.52 -3.95
CA TYR A 136 -10.16 15.73 -5.33
C TYR A 136 -9.38 16.86 -6.04
N LYS A 137 -8.85 17.84 -5.28
CA LYS A 137 -8.06 18.92 -5.87
C LYS A 137 -6.72 18.43 -6.40
N ARG A 138 -6.12 17.46 -5.70
CA ARG A 138 -4.84 16.85 -6.07
C ARG A 138 -5.01 15.55 -6.87
N GLY A 139 -6.22 14.99 -6.93
CA GLY A 139 -6.47 13.66 -7.50
C GLY A 139 -5.81 12.52 -6.71
N ILE A 140 -5.63 12.67 -5.41
CA ILE A 140 -4.82 11.78 -4.57
C ILE A 140 -5.66 11.15 -3.45
N ASN A 141 -5.46 9.87 -3.18
CA ASN A 141 -5.96 9.18 -2.00
C ASN A 141 -4.93 9.26 -0.87
N ILE A 142 -5.24 10.01 0.19
CA ILE A 142 -4.33 10.26 1.30
C ILE A 142 -4.55 9.23 2.41
N CYS A 143 -3.58 8.35 2.65
CA CYS A 143 -3.60 7.42 3.78
C CYS A 143 -3.42 8.20 5.09
N LYS A 144 -4.49 8.25 5.89
CA LYS A 144 -4.55 9.05 7.13
C LYS A 144 -4.17 8.24 8.37
N THR A 145 -4.63 6.99 8.44
CA THR A 145 -4.31 6.12 9.57
C THR A 145 -4.40 4.65 9.18
N PHE A 146 -3.70 3.83 9.95
CA PHE A 146 -3.74 2.39 9.88
C PHE A 146 -4.56 1.82 11.06
N VAL A 147 -5.39 0.82 10.77
CA VAL A 147 -6.19 0.10 11.76
C VAL A 147 -5.78 -1.37 11.71
N SER A 148 -5.25 -1.89 12.79
CA SER A 148 -4.92 -3.31 12.93
C SER A 148 -6.17 -4.15 13.24
N VAL A 149 -6.06 -5.46 13.05
CA VAL A 149 -7.19 -6.39 13.18
C VAL A 149 -7.81 -6.38 14.57
N ASP A 150 -6.99 -6.28 15.62
CA ASP A 150 -7.41 -6.21 17.01
C ASP A 150 -8.26 -4.96 17.35
N MET A 151 -8.22 -3.94 16.50
CA MET A 151 -9.04 -2.74 16.65
C MET A 151 -10.39 -2.82 15.92
N LEU A 152 -10.67 -3.90 15.19
CA LEU A 152 -11.90 -4.08 14.44
C LEU A 152 -13.04 -4.59 15.34
N LYS A 153 -14.26 -4.20 15.00
CA LYS A 153 -15.47 -4.78 15.61
C LYS A 153 -15.73 -6.19 15.06
N SER A 154 -16.43 -7.03 15.81
CA SER A 154 -16.70 -8.43 15.47
C SER A 154 -17.27 -8.61 14.05
N SER A 155 -18.23 -7.74 13.64
CA SER A 155 -18.80 -7.78 12.28
C SER A 155 -17.78 -7.45 11.19
N GLN A 156 -16.81 -6.57 11.48
CA GLN A 156 -15.76 -6.17 10.57
C GLN A 156 -14.68 -7.23 10.47
N ILE A 157 -14.37 -7.92 11.57
CA ILE A 157 -13.33 -8.97 11.62
C ILE A 157 -13.67 -10.09 10.64
N LYS A 158 -14.90 -10.59 10.64
CA LYS A 158 -15.30 -11.70 9.76
C LYS A 158 -15.10 -11.37 8.28
N ALA A 159 -15.60 -10.21 7.84
CA ALA A 159 -15.44 -9.78 6.45
C ALA A 159 -13.97 -9.52 6.10
N TYR A 160 -13.22 -8.88 7.00
CA TYR A 160 -11.80 -8.61 6.80
C TYR A 160 -10.98 -9.89 6.67
N MET A 161 -11.19 -10.90 7.53
CA MET A 161 -10.37 -12.12 7.54
C MET A 161 -10.44 -12.87 6.21
N VAL A 162 -11.63 -12.98 5.61
CA VAL A 162 -11.76 -13.64 4.29
C VAL A 162 -10.97 -12.88 3.22
N VAL A 163 -11.06 -11.55 3.22
CA VAL A 163 -10.32 -10.71 2.27
C VAL A 163 -8.80 -10.77 2.54
N ALA A 164 -8.39 -10.77 3.81
CA ALA A 164 -6.99 -10.83 4.19
C ALA A 164 -6.33 -12.16 3.78
N ASP A 165 -7.04 -13.27 3.96
CA ASP A 165 -6.57 -14.60 3.53
C ASP A 165 -6.37 -14.64 2.01
N LEU A 166 -7.32 -14.10 1.24
CA LEU A 166 -7.19 -13.97 -0.21
C LEU A 166 -6.01 -13.08 -0.62
N ILE A 167 -5.87 -11.91 0.02
CA ILE A 167 -4.74 -11.01 -0.26
C ILE A 167 -3.43 -11.74 0.00
N LYS A 168 -3.32 -12.52 1.08
CA LYS A 168 -2.15 -13.29 1.41
C LYS A 168 -1.86 -14.36 0.35
N GLU A 169 -2.86 -15.18 -0.01
CA GLU A 169 -2.74 -16.20 -1.06
C GLU A 169 -2.25 -15.59 -2.39
N TYR A 170 -2.85 -14.46 -2.80
CA TYR A 170 -2.48 -13.79 -4.04
C TYR A 170 -1.10 -13.13 -3.96
N SER A 171 -0.72 -12.58 -2.80
CA SER A 171 0.62 -12.02 -2.60
C SER A 171 1.72 -13.07 -2.59
N GLU A 172 1.40 -14.30 -2.16
CA GLU A 172 2.33 -15.44 -2.23
C GLU A 172 2.45 -15.99 -3.66
N ARG A 173 1.34 -16.01 -4.41
CA ARG A 173 1.26 -16.55 -5.77
C ARG A 173 1.81 -15.60 -6.82
N TYR A 174 1.52 -14.30 -6.68
CA TYR A 174 1.86 -13.26 -7.65
C TYR A 174 2.66 -12.13 -6.99
N ASN A 175 3.77 -11.74 -7.58
CA ASN A 175 4.49 -10.54 -7.13
C ASN A 175 3.95 -9.27 -7.81
N LYS A 176 4.38 -8.08 -7.35
CA LYS A 176 3.97 -6.79 -7.94
C LYS A 176 4.20 -6.68 -9.46
N VAL A 177 5.19 -7.39 -9.98
CA VAL A 177 5.56 -7.36 -11.41
C VAL A 177 4.60 -8.18 -12.28
N GLN A 178 3.84 -9.10 -11.67
CA GLN A 178 2.92 -10.01 -12.35
C GLN A 178 1.47 -9.54 -12.31
N ARG A 179 1.21 -8.34 -11.77
CA ARG A 179 -0.12 -7.73 -11.78
C ARG A 179 -0.60 -7.54 -13.21
N ASN A 180 -1.72 -8.14 -13.54
CA ASN A 180 -2.46 -7.88 -14.76
C ASN A 180 -3.96 -7.89 -14.45
N ASP A 181 -4.76 -7.47 -15.42
CA ASP A 181 -6.21 -7.37 -15.24
C ASP A 181 -6.87 -8.73 -14.96
N ASN A 182 -6.34 -9.82 -15.52
CA ASN A 182 -6.86 -11.16 -15.28
C ASN A 182 -6.74 -11.54 -13.80
N VAL A 183 -5.59 -11.24 -13.15
CA VAL A 183 -5.39 -11.49 -11.71
C VAL A 183 -6.39 -10.70 -10.87
N ARG A 184 -6.76 -9.47 -11.28
CA ARG A 184 -7.78 -8.68 -10.58
C ARG A 184 -9.17 -9.30 -10.70
N VAL A 185 -9.53 -9.79 -11.89
CA VAL A 185 -10.80 -10.49 -12.13
C VAL A 185 -10.87 -11.78 -11.32
N ASP A 186 -9.82 -12.58 -11.32
CA ASP A 186 -9.72 -13.82 -10.54
C ASP A 186 -9.89 -13.53 -9.04
N PHE A 187 -9.20 -12.51 -8.53
CA PHE A 187 -9.33 -12.11 -7.13
C PHE A 187 -10.77 -11.74 -6.76
N THR A 188 -11.44 -10.97 -7.62
CA THR A 188 -12.86 -10.58 -7.41
C THR A 188 -13.77 -11.80 -7.40
N ASN A 189 -13.59 -12.71 -8.35
CA ASN A 189 -14.36 -13.96 -8.45
C ASN A 189 -14.14 -14.85 -7.22
N ASP A 190 -12.90 -14.94 -6.72
CA ASP A 190 -12.58 -15.68 -5.52
C ASP A 190 -13.21 -15.05 -4.25
N CYS A 191 -13.27 -13.73 -4.16
CA CYS A 191 -14.04 -13.06 -3.10
C CYS A 191 -15.51 -13.46 -3.12
N LEU A 192 -16.14 -13.40 -4.29
CA LEU A 192 -17.54 -13.77 -4.47
C LEU A 192 -17.79 -15.25 -4.13
N SER A 193 -16.91 -16.16 -4.56
CA SER A 193 -17.01 -17.59 -4.30
C SER A 193 -16.93 -17.94 -2.81
N ARG A 194 -16.23 -17.12 -2.02
CA ARG A 194 -16.15 -17.24 -0.56
C ARG A 194 -17.30 -16.51 0.17
N GLY A 195 -18.31 -16.06 -0.56
CA GLY A 195 -19.50 -15.44 -0.02
C GLY A 195 -19.31 -13.99 0.45
N ILE A 196 -18.25 -13.32 -0.01
CA ILE A 196 -18.02 -11.89 0.23
C ILE A 196 -18.60 -11.10 -0.94
N THR A 197 -19.68 -10.40 -0.68
CA THR A 197 -20.28 -9.46 -1.63
C THR A 197 -19.84 -8.03 -1.30
N GLU A 198 -19.90 -7.14 -2.30
CA GLU A 198 -19.69 -5.71 -2.09
C GLU A 198 -20.60 -5.14 -0.99
N LYS A 199 -21.84 -5.63 -0.93
CA LYS A 199 -22.83 -5.25 0.08
C LYS A 199 -22.38 -5.63 1.50
N ASP A 200 -21.78 -6.81 1.68
CA ASP A 200 -21.28 -7.26 2.99
C ASP A 200 -20.13 -6.38 3.46
N LEU A 201 -19.23 -6.04 2.56
CA LEU A 201 -18.10 -5.13 2.84
C LEU A 201 -18.63 -3.72 3.18
N VAL A 202 -19.53 -3.17 2.38
CA VAL A 202 -20.13 -1.85 2.62
C VAL A 202 -20.89 -1.82 3.95
N ASN A 203 -21.68 -2.83 4.28
CA ASN A 203 -22.39 -2.90 5.55
C ASN A 203 -21.46 -2.98 6.74
N ALA A 204 -20.42 -3.82 6.68
CA ALA A 204 -19.47 -3.99 7.78
C ALA A 204 -18.68 -2.70 8.10
N TYR A 205 -18.33 -1.91 7.07
CA TYR A 205 -17.47 -0.74 7.23
C TYR A 205 -18.21 0.59 7.09
N GLY A 206 -19.35 0.63 6.42
CA GLY A 206 -20.16 1.84 6.26
C GLY A 206 -20.70 2.40 7.59
N GLU A 207 -21.07 1.54 8.53
CA GLU A 207 -21.52 1.94 9.86
C GLU A 207 -20.41 2.58 10.72
N TYR A 208 -19.16 2.17 10.53
CA TYR A 208 -18.02 2.76 11.24
C TYR A 208 -17.91 4.27 10.99
N PHE A 209 -18.22 4.72 9.78
CA PHE A 209 -18.13 6.14 9.40
C PHE A 209 -19.40 6.94 9.74
N LYS A 210 -20.57 6.30 9.83
CA LYS A 210 -21.83 6.97 10.24
C LYS A 210 -21.80 7.40 11.72
N ASN A 211 -21.13 6.61 12.57
CA ASN A 211 -21.09 6.81 14.02
C ASN A 211 -19.99 7.77 14.51
N LYS A 212 -19.23 8.38 13.62
CA LYS A 212 -18.16 9.35 13.92
C LYS A 212 -18.48 10.79 13.48
N ARG A 213 -19.73 11.07 13.13
CA ARG A 213 -20.19 12.45 12.88
C ARG A 213 -20.74 13.08 14.13
#